data_68e495640b63aebf57c63cfd8c704ad4
#
_entry.id   68e495640b63aebf57c63cfd8c704ad4
#
_cell.length_a   1.000
_cell.length_b   1.000
_cell.length_c   1.000
_cell.angle_alpha   90.00
_cell.angle_beta   90.00
_cell.angle_gamma   90.00
#
_symmetry.space_group_name_H-M   'P 1'
#
loop_
_entity.id
_entity.type
_entity.pdbx_description
1 polymer ?
#
loop_
_entity_poly.entity_id
_entity_poly.type
_entity_poly.pdbx_seq_one_letter_code
_entity_poly.pdbx_strand_id
1 'polypeptide(L)'
;MAIILPNSKLDEIPSLIFSELRKGTFKKKHPFKNVVLTTVNEKTPKSRWVVFRKLTLQQNLLIYTDSRSEKIEDIRENSSSGLLFYNNKQGLQIYFNTVSTIHQNNELTKKYWQGIVGASSENYTTILPPSTPINTIHEGHKTDKDLIDKYFSIIEFCPVNMNVLQLSRDGHIRASFSKINNGWEGSFIVP
;
A
#
# COMPACT_ATOMS: atom_id res chain seq x y z
N MET A 1 -7.09 -8.46 -20.50
CA MET A 1 -7.10 -7.30 -21.42
C MET A 1 -6.25 -6.22 -20.78
N ALA A 2 -5.39 -5.54 -21.56
CA ALA A 2 -4.55 -4.44 -21.08
C ALA A 2 -5.42 -3.27 -20.57
N ILE A 3 -4.93 -2.50 -19.63
CA ILE A 3 -5.58 -1.31 -19.07
C ILE A 3 -5.21 -0.07 -19.89
N ILE A 4 -3.94 0.04 -20.27
CA ILE A 4 -3.44 1.13 -21.09
C ILE A 4 -3.23 0.57 -22.50
N LEU A 5 -3.80 1.25 -23.49
CA LEU A 5 -3.74 0.87 -24.89
C LEU A 5 -2.88 1.86 -25.67
N PRO A 6 -2.37 1.50 -26.87
CA PRO A 6 -1.54 2.41 -27.69
C PRO A 6 -2.21 3.75 -28.02
N ASN A 7 -3.55 3.79 -28.03
CA ASN A 7 -4.33 5.01 -28.28
C ASN A 7 -4.85 5.68 -27.00
N SER A 8 -4.45 5.21 -25.81
CA SER A 8 -4.81 5.86 -24.55
C SER A 8 -4.20 7.26 -24.48
N LYS A 9 -5.00 8.22 -24.07
CA LYS A 9 -4.51 9.59 -23.84
C LYS A 9 -3.78 9.66 -22.50
N LEU A 10 -2.72 10.44 -22.45
CA LEU A 10 -1.87 10.55 -21.28
C LEU A 10 -2.62 11.03 -20.03
N ASP A 11 -3.49 12.02 -20.19
CA ASP A 11 -4.30 12.63 -19.13
C ASP A 11 -5.38 11.68 -18.55
N GLU A 12 -5.78 10.66 -19.30
CA GLU A 12 -6.76 9.64 -18.85
C GLU A 12 -6.10 8.55 -17.98
N ILE A 13 -4.79 8.31 -18.15
CA ILE A 13 -4.08 7.20 -17.47
C ILE A 13 -4.22 7.26 -15.94
N PRO A 14 -4.01 8.38 -15.25
CA PRO A 14 -4.18 8.42 -13.80
C PRO A 14 -5.57 7.96 -13.34
N SER A 15 -6.63 8.39 -14.02
CA SER A 15 -8.00 7.99 -13.70
C SER A 15 -8.22 6.49 -13.89
N LEU A 16 -7.69 5.89 -14.94
CA LEU A 16 -7.73 4.44 -15.19
C LEU A 16 -7.02 3.68 -14.07
N ILE A 17 -5.82 4.14 -13.67
CA ILE A 17 -5.03 3.52 -12.61
C ILE A 17 -5.76 3.57 -11.27
N PHE A 18 -6.26 4.74 -10.84
CA PHE A 18 -6.99 4.85 -9.58
C PHE A 18 -8.31 4.09 -9.58
N SER A 19 -8.98 3.98 -10.72
CA SER A 19 -10.16 3.11 -10.89
C SER A 19 -9.80 1.63 -10.64
N GLU A 20 -8.67 1.17 -11.18
CA GLU A 20 -8.22 -0.21 -11.00
C GLU A 20 -7.74 -0.48 -9.56
N LEU A 21 -7.02 0.45 -8.95
CA LEU A 21 -6.64 0.38 -7.53
C LEU A 21 -7.86 0.28 -6.61
N ARG A 22 -8.92 1.06 -6.90
CA ARG A 22 -10.17 1.00 -6.15
C ARG A 22 -10.76 -0.40 -6.12
N LYS A 23 -10.73 -1.14 -7.25
CA LYS A 23 -11.19 -2.55 -7.30
C LYS A 23 -10.38 -3.44 -6.35
N GLY A 24 -9.07 -3.17 -6.17
CA GLY A 24 -8.19 -3.87 -5.22
C GLY A 24 -8.63 -3.75 -3.76
N THR A 25 -9.32 -2.67 -3.38
CA THR A 25 -9.75 -2.47 -1.99
C THR A 25 -10.91 -3.37 -1.57
N PHE A 26 -11.80 -3.78 -2.48
CA PHE A 26 -13.01 -4.56 -2.15
C PHE A 26 -13.04 -5.96 -2.77
N LYS A 27 -12.40 -6.21 -3.92
CA LYS A 27 -12.37 -7.54 -4.54
C LYS A 27 -11.30 -8.43 -3.88
N LYS A 28 -11.71 -9.45 -3.13
CA LYS A 28 -10.80 -10.34 -2.35
C LYS A 28 -9.66 -10.96 -3.18
N LYS A 29 -9.94 -11.35 -4.43
CA LYS A 29 -8.95 -12.01 -5.33
C LYS A 29 -8.32 -11.04 -6.33
N HIS A 30 -8.46 -9.71 -6.15
CA HIS A 30 -7.84 -8.74 -7.05
C HIS A 30 -6.31 -8.75 -6.86
N PRO A 31 -5.50 -8.72 -7.94
CA PRO A 31 -4.03 -8.67 -7.81
C PRO A 31 -3.54 -7.51 -6.95
N PHE A 32 -4.21 -6.36 -7.03
CA PHE A 32 -3.87 -5.18 -6.22
C PHE A 32 -4.39 -5.21 -4.77
N LYS A 33 -4.92 -6.36 -4.31
CA LYS A 33 -5.22 -6.55 -2.88
C LYS A 33 -3.97 -6.50 -2.03
N ASN A 34 -2.86 -6.97 -2.56
CA ASN A 34 -1.56 -6.94 -1.94
C ASN A 34 -0.64 -5.98 -2.72
N VAL A 35 0.24 -5.31 -2.00
CA VAL A 35 1.21 -4.37 -2.53
C VAL A 35 2.57 -4.59 -1.86
N VAL A 36 3.64 -4.44 -2.59
CA VAL A 36 4.99 -4.40 -2.01
C VAL A 36 5.23 -3.00 -1.48
N LEU A 37 5.41 -2.89 -0.16
CA LEU A 37 5.87 -1.69 0.51
C LEU A 37 7.38 -1.75 0.66
N THR A 38 8.06 -0.70 0.22
CA THR A 38 9.48 -0.47 0.48
C THR A 38 9.64 0.73 1.40
N THR A 39 10.33 0.53 2.52
CA THR A 39 10.80 1.57 3.44
C THR A 39 12.31 1.62 3.41
N VAL A 40 12.91 2.69 3.89
CA VAL A 40 14.37 2.83 3.99
C VAL A 40 14.71 3.12 5.44
N ASN A 41 15.56 2.26 6.01
CA ASN A 41 16.17 2.48 7.32
C ASN A 41 17.65 2.79 7.10
N GLU A 42 18.09 3.97 7.55
CA GLU A 42 19.39 4.52 7.21
C GLU A 42 19.59 4.57 5.67
N LYS A 43 20.36 3.63 5.12
CA LYS A 43 20.61 3.49 3.67
C LYS A 43 20.12 2.14 3.12
N THR A 44 19.47 1.32 3.95
CA THR A 44 19.06 -0.04 3.59
C THR A 44 17.58 -0.07 3.23
N PRO A 45 17.24 -0.42 1.97
CA PRO A 45 15.85 -0.62 1.59
C PRO A 45 15.32 -1.94 2.16
N LYS A 46 14.12 -1.90 2.74
CA LYS A 46 13.40 -3.07 3.26
C LYS A 46 12.07 -3.21 2.55
N SER A 47 11.85 -4.33 1.86
CA SER A 47 10.63 -4.59 1.10
C SER A 47 9.83 -5.74 1.69
N ARG A 48 8.49 -5.60 1.74
CA ARG A 48 7.57 -6.64 2.22
C ARG A 48 6.20 -6.51 1.58
N TRP A 49 5.48 -7.61 1.49
CA TRP A 49 4.07 -7.60 1.12
C TRP A 49 3.22 -7.04 2.25
N VAL A 50 2.28 -6.17 1.91
CA VAL A 50 1.25 -5.65 2.82
C VAL A 50 -0.11 -5.66 2.14
N VAL A 51 -1.17 -5.67 2.93
CA VAL A 51 -2.54 -5.67 2.40
C VAL A 51 -2.98 -4.23 2.15
N PHE A 52 -3.26 -3.89 0.90
CA PHE A 52 -3.89 -2.64 0.52
C PHE A 52 -5.35 -2.61 0.98
N ARG A 53 -5.69 -1.70 1.88
CA ARG A 53 -6.98 -1.69 2.57
C ARG A 53 -7.97 -0.69 2.00
N LYS A 54 -7.53 0.54 1.74
CA LYS A 54 -8.40 1.65 1.31
C LYS A 54 -7.67 2.59 0.36
N LEU A 55 -8.46 3.19 -0.52
CA LEU A 55 -8.09 4.35 -1.32
C LEU A 55 -9.00 5.50 -0.92
N THR A 56 -8.43 6.61 -0.46
CA THR A 56 -9.19 7.80 -0.06
C THR A 56 -9.70 8.59 -1.28
N LEU A 57 -10.56 9.57 -1.06
CA LEU A 57 -10.99 10.48 -2.11
C LEU A 57 -9.84 11.37 -2.62
N GLN A 58 -8.87 11.66 -1.76
CA GLN A 58 -7.64 12.41 -2.09
C GLN A 58 -6.57 11.52 -2.77
N GLN A 59 -6.94 10.26 -3.10
CA GLN A 59 -6.05 9.28 -3.73
C GLN A 59 -4.90 8.80 -2.81
N ASN A 60 -5.01 8.98 -1.50
CA ASN A 60 -4.07 8.39 -0.56
C ASN A 60 -4.38 6.89 -0.35
N LEU A 61 -3.33 6.09 -0.18
CA LEU A 61 -3.43 4.65 0.00
C LEU A 61 -3.26 4.30 1.47
N LEU A 62 -4.12 3.43 2.02
CA LEU A 62 -4.07 3.03 3.43
C LEU A 62 -3.75 1.54 3.56
N ILE A 63 -2.84 1.23 4.48
CA ILE A 63 -2.63 -0.11 5.01
C ILE A 63 -2.87 -0.13 6.52
N TYR A 64 -3.18 -1.31 7.07
CA TYR A 64 -3.30 -1.51 8.51
C TYR A 64 -2.11 -2.33 8.99
N THR A 65 -1.58 -2.00 10.14
CA THR A 65 -0.41 -2.65 10.71
C THR A 65 -0.42 -2.59 12.23
N ASP A 66 0.46 -3.38 12.86
CA ASP A 66 0.80 -3.27 14.27
C ASP A 66 1.81 -2.14 14.45
N SER A 67 1.57 -1.26 15.41
CA SER A 67 2.42 -0.10 15.72
C SER A 67 3.82 -0.47 16.22
N ARG A 68 4.01 -1.71 16.64
CA ARG A 68 5.30 -2.26 17.11
C ARG A 68 6.12 -2.86 15.96
N SER A 69 5.61 -2.84 14.73
CA SER A 69 6.31 -3.43 13.59
C SER A 69 7.43 -2.53 13.09
N GLU A 70 8.52 -3.14 12.65
CA GLU A 70 9.74 -2.47 12.17
C GLU A 70 9.49 -1.38 11.11
N LYS A 71 8.50 -1.58 10.22
CA LYS A 71 8.13 -0.58 9.21
C LYS A 71 7.63 0.74 9.80
N ILE A 72 7.10 0.72 11.02
CA ILE A 72 6.66 1.93 11.74
C ILE A 72 7.89 2.75 12.16
N GLU A 73 8.94 2.09 12.65
CA GLU A 73 10.19 2.74 13.01
C GLU A 73 10.88 3.32 11.78
N ASP A 74 11.01 2.51 10.71
CA ASP A 74 11.56 2.97 9.43
C ASP A 74 10.86 4.26 8.94
N ILE A 75 9.51 4.30 8.99
CA ILE A 75 8.73 5.45 8.53
C ILE A 75 8.82 6.65 9.48
N ARG A 76 9.01 6.45 10.77
CA ARG A 76 9.26 7.55 11.73
C ARG A 76 10.57 8.25 11.44
N GLU A 77 11.60 7.49 11.08
CA GLU A 77 12.91 8.03 10.72
C GLU A 77 12.92 8.64 9.32
N ASN A 78 12.27 7.96 8.37
CA ASN A 78 12.19 8.41 6.98
C ASN A 78 10.80 8.15 6.41
N SER A 79 10.01 9.21 6.27
CA SER A 79 8.64 9.13 5.75
C SER A 79 8.56 8.78 4.27
N SER A 80 9.67 8.79 3.52
CA SER A 80 9.69 8.38 2.11
C SER A 80 9.52 6.89 1.98
N SER A 81 8.62 6.46 1.11
CA SER A 81 8.37 5.04 0.85
C SER A 81 7.97 4.78 -0.60
N GLY A 82 8.08 3.52 -1.01
CA GLY A 82 7.67 3.04 -2.32
C GLY A 82 6.54 2.03 -2.21
N LEU A 83 5.56 2.11 -3.09
CA LEU A 83 4.51 1.11 -3.25
C LEU A 83 4.53 0.54 -4.66
N LEU A 84 4.73 -0.77 -4.79
CA LEU A 84 4.75 -1.47 -6.08
C LEU A 84 3.56 -2.43 -6.17
N PHE A 85 2.66 -2.15 -7.10
CA PHE A 85 1.58 -3.03 -7.51
C PHE A 85 1.93 -3.73 -8.81
N TYR A 86 1.57 -5.00 -8.93
CA TYR A 86 1.73 -5.76 -10.16
C TYR A 86 0.53 -6.67 -10.43
N ASN A 87 -0.01 -6.57 -11.63
CA ASN A 87 -1.06 -7.45 -12.13
C ASN A 87 -0.51 -8.28 -13.30
N ASN A 88 -0.10 -9.51 -12.99
CA ASN A 88 0.48 -10.42 -13.98
C ASN A 88 -0.48 -10.73 -15.15
N LYS A 89 -1.80 -10.88 -14.86
CA LYS A 89 -2.78 -11.22 -15.91
C LYS A 89 -2.97 -10.11 -16.93
N GLN A 90 -2.78 -8.86 -16.51
CA GLN A 90 -2.93 -7.68 -17.37
C GLN A 90 -1.57 -7.12 -17.82
N GLY A 91 -0.46 -7.62 -17.26
CA GLY A 91 0.88 -7.08 -17.52
C GLY A 91 1.03 -5.63 -17.05
N LEU A 92 0.32 -5.23 -15.98
CA LEU A 92 0.33 -3.86 -15.48
C LEU A 92 1.15 -3.73 -14.21
N GLN A 93 2.17 -2.89 -14.23
CA GLN A 93 2.95 -2.46 -13.08
C GLN A 93 2.65 -1.01 -12.75
N ILE A 94 2.46 -0.72 -11.48
CA ILE A 94 2.28 0.65 -10.98
C ILE A 94 3.22 0.84 -9.80
N TYR A 95 4.06 1.85 -9.86
CA TYR A 95 4.96 2.23 -8.78
C TYR A 95 4.66 3.65 -8.32
N PHE A 96 4.52 3.83 -7.01
CA PHE A 96 4.39 5.14 -6.39
C PHE A 96 5.59 5.44 -5.50
N ASN A 97 6.15 6.64 -5.64
CA ASN A 97 6.88 7.28 -4.55
C ASN A 97 5.87 8.00 -3.67
N THR A 98 5.97 7.82 -2.37
CA THR A 98 4.99 8.34 -1.41
C THR A 98 5.66 8.99 -0.22
N VAL A 99 4.96 9.94 0.39
CA VAL A 99 5.23 10.40 1.76
C VAL A 99 4.25 9.70 2.68
N SER A 100 4.76 9.08 3.73
CA SER A 100 3.98 8.25 4.66
C SER A 100 3.65 9.00 5.95
N THR A 101 2.42 8.84 6.43
CA THR A 101 1.96 9.34 7.74
C THR A 101 1.44 8.17 8.56
N ILE A 102 1.86 8.10 9.83
CA ILE A 102 1.41 7.09 10.78
C ILE A 102 0.25 7.65 11.61
N HIS A 103 -0.85 6.92 11.62
CA HIS A 103 -2.01 7.19 12.47
C HIS A 103 -2.10 6.12 13.55
N GLN A 104 -2.15 6.55 14.81
CA GLN A 104 -2.28 5.70 15.99
C GLN A 104 -3.12 6.42 17.04
N ASN A 105 -4.03 5.72 17.72
CA ASN A 105 -4.85 6.25 18.81
C ASN A 105 -5.61 7.54 18.47
N ASN A 106 -6.09 7.68 17.21
CA ASN A 106 -6.83 8.84 16.73
C ASN A 106 -8.19 8.44 16.12
N GLU A 107 -8.98 9.42 15.71
CA GLU A 107 -10.32 9.19 15.16
C GLU A 107 -10.30 8.33 13.90
N LEU A 108 -9.24 8.42 13.07
CA LEU A 108 -9.09 7.60 11.88
C LEU A 108 -8.92 6.12 12.24
N THR A 109 -8.05 5.82 13.20
CA THR A 109 -7.82 4.44 13.67
C THR A 109 -9.06 3.88 14.33
N LYS A 110 -9.74 4.62 15.21
CA LYS A 110 -11.01 4.21 15.83
C LYS A 110 -12.08 3.88 14.80
N LYS A 111 -12.27 4.75 13.80
CA LYS A 111 -13.24 4.56 12.72
C LYS A 111 -13.00 3.26 11.95
N TYR A 112 -11.75 2.96 11.60
CA TYR A 112 -11.46 1.76 10.82
C TYR A 112 -11.37 0.50 11.66
N TRP A 113 -11.02 0.61 12.96
CA TRP A 113 -11.06 -0.52 13.88
C TRP A 113 -12.45 -1.13 14.01
N GLN A 114 -13.49 -0.31 14.09
CA GLN A 114 -14.89 -0.77 14.15
C GLN A 114 -15.30 -1.68 12.99
N GLY A 115 -14.64 -1.58 11.83
CA GLY A 115 -14.87 -2.43 10.68
C GLY A 115 -14.00 -3.70 10.64
N ILE A 116 -13.13 -3.92 11.64
CA ILE A 116 -12.27 -5.10 11.74
C ILE A 116 -12.94 -6.10 12.68
N VAL A 117 -13.41 -7.22 12.15
CA VAL A 117 -14.13 -8.24 12.91
C VAL A 117 -13.49 -9.63 12.77
N GLY A 118 -13.65 -10.46 13.82
CA GLY A 118 -13.24 -11.86 13.85
C GLY A 118 -11.72 -12.01 13.78
N ALA A 119 -11.25 -13.08 13.15
CA ALA A 119 -9.84 -13.44 13.04
C ALA A 119 -8.92 -12.33 12.49
N SER A 120 -9.48 -11.31 11.82
CA SER A 120 -8.69 -10.16 11.34
C SER A 120 -8.21 -9.25 12.46
N SER A 121 -8.90 -9.17 13.60
CA SER A 121 -8.48 -8.38 14.77
C SER A 121 -7.32 -9.03 15.53
N GLU A 122 -7.23 -10.36 15.51
CA GLU A 122 -6.20 -11.14 16.18
C GLU A 122 -4.78 -10.77 15.71
N ASN A 123 -4.64 -10.33 14.45
CA ASN A 123 -3.36 -9.87 13.91
C ASN A 123 -2.81 -8.58 14.57
N TYR A 124 -3.63 -7.90 15.36
CA TYR A 124 -3.26 -6.63 16.04
C TYR A 124 -3.33 -6.74 17.57
N THR A 125 -3.69 -7.93 18.08
CA THR A 125 -3.82 -8.21 19.52
C THR A 125 -2.82 -9.27 19.99
N THR A 126 -1.77 -9.55 19.22
CA THR A 126 -0.72 -10.47 19.61
C THR A 126 0.07 -9.95 20.82
N ILE A 127 0.40 -10.83 21.76
CA ILE A 127 1.16 -10.46 22.96
C ILE A 127 2.57 -10.00 22.56
N LEU A 128 3.24 -10.80 21.71
CA LEU A 128 4.57 -10.46 21.21
C LEU A 128 4.51 -9.50 20.02
N PRO A 129 5.41 -8.51 19.94
CA PRO A 129 5.56 -7.67 18.76
C PRO A 129 5.89 -8.49 17.50
N PRO A 130 5.50 -8.02 16.30
CA PRO A 130 6.00 -8.61 15.05
C PRO A 130 7.52 -8.66 15.00
N SER A 131 8.07 -9.72 14.37
CA SER A 131 9.51 -9.98 14.23
C SER A 131 10.23 -10.38 15.53
N THR A 132 9.52 -10.63 16.65
CA THR A 132 10.12 -11.20 17.86
C THR A 132 10.58 -12.62 17.59
N PRO A 133 11.84 -13.00 17.91
CA PRO A 133 12.29 -14.40 17.88
C PRO A 133 11.43 -15.26 18.82
N ILE A 134 11.01 -16.42 18.35
CA ILE A 134 10.18 -17.39 19.09
C ILE A 134 10.79 -18.79 18.96
N ASN A 135 10.55 -19.64 19.97
CA ASN A 135 11.00 -21.03 19.94
C ASN A 135 9.99 -21.96 19.22
N THR A 136 8.72 -21.62 19.29
CA THR A 136 7.63 -22.38 18.64
C THR A 136 6.66 -21.45 17.93
N ILE A 137 6.07 -21.92 16.83
CA ILE A 137 5.09 -21.14 16.04
C ILE A 137 3.92 -20.68 16.91
N HIS A 138 3.49 -21.50 17.87
CA HIS A 138 2.35 -21.17 18.75
C HIS A 138 2.60 -19.94 19.64
N GLU A 139 3.84 -19.64 19.99
CA GLU A 139 4.15 -18.43 20.77
C GLU A 139 3.80 -17.15 20.04
N GLY A 140 4.00 -17.12 18.72
CA GLY A 140 3.70 -15.96 17.88
C GLY A 140 2.20 -15.71 17.65
N HIS A 141 1.34 -16.69 17.95
CA HIS A 141 -0.11 -16.60 17.78
C HIS A 141 -0.88 -16.35 19.09
N LYS A 142 -0.18 -16.21 20.22
CA LYS A 142 -0.83 -15.85 21.48
C LYS A 142 -1.37 -14.44 21.41
N THR A 143 -2.70 -14.30 21.62
CA THR A 143 -3.40 -13.02 21.60
C THR A 143 -3.90 -12.68 23.00
N ASP A 144 -4.04 -11.39 23.27
CA ASP A 144 -4.68 -10.87 24.47
C ASP A 144 -5.88 -10.01 24.06
N LYS A 145 -7.07 -10.40 24.48
CA LYS A 145 -8.33 -9.73 24.15
C LYS A 145 -8.42 -8.33 24.77
N ASP A 146 -7.70 -8.07 25.84
CA ASP A 146 -7.67 -6.77 26.51
C ASP A 146 -6.83 -5.73 25.77
N LEU A 147 -6.01 -6.18 24.79
CA LEU A 147 -5.22 -5.28 23.95
C LEU A 147 -6.08 -4.50 22.95
N ILE A 148 -7.26 -5.02 22.59
CA ILE A 148 -8.24 -4.41 21.66
C ILE A 148 -7.51 -3.72 20.49
N ASP A 149 -7.60 -2.39 20.38
CA ASP A 149 -7.00 -1.57 19.32
C ASP A 149 -5.65 -0.92 19.71
N LYS A 150 -5.10 -1.30 20.86
CA LYS A 150 -3.89 -0.68 21.45
C LYS A 150 -2.73 -0.57 20.47
N TYR A 151 -2.49 -1.61 19.68
CA TYR A 151 -1.39 -1.67 18.71
C TYR A 151 -1.87 -1.49 17.27
N PHE A 152 -3.15 -1.27 17.06
CA PHE A 152 -3.66 -1.01 15.71
C PHE A 152 -3.20 0.35 15.21
N SER A 153 -2.61 0.35 14.03
CA SER A 153 -2.13 1.55 13.35
C SER A 153 -2.48 1.53 11.87
N ILE A 154 -2.61 2.70 11.31
CA ILE A 154 -2.81 2.92 9.88
C ILE A 154 -1.60 3.68 9.35
N ILE A 155 -1.03 3.21 8.26
CA ILE A 155 -0.09 4.01 7.48
C ILE A 155 -0.85 4.55 6.28
N GLU A 156 -0.86 5.87 6.14
CA GLU A 156 -1.38 6.60 5.01
C GLU A 156 -0.24 7.03 4.12
N PHE A 157 -0.30 6.64 2.86
CA PHE A 157 0.68 6.97 1.82
C PHE A 157 0.09 8.03 0.92
N CYS A 158 0.69 9.21 0.90
CA CYS A 158 0.39 10.29 -0.03
C CYS A 158 1.29 10.16 -1.25
N PRO A 159 0.77 9.77 -2.43
CA PRO A 159 1.59 9.65 -3.63
C PRO A 159 2.11 11.01 -4.07
N VAL A 160 3.41 11.08 -4.40
CA VAL A 160 4.05 12.26 -4.99
C VAL A 160 4.43 12.04 -6.46
N ASN A 161 4.81 10.79 -6.79
CA ASN A 161 5.06 10.38 -8.17
C ASN A 161 4.40 9.04 -8.44
N MET A 162 4.02 8.81 -9.68
CA MET A 162 3.50 7.55 -10.19
C MET A 162 4.22 7.18 -11.47
N ASN A 163 4.75 5.96 -11.54
CA ASN A 163 5.31 5.37 -12.73
C ASN A 163 4.48 4.15 -13.12
N VAL A 164 4.04 4.09 -14.36
CA VAL A 164 3.17 3.04 -14.87
C VAL A 164 3.86 2.35 -16.05
N LEU A 165 3.86 1.02 -16.04
CA LEU A 165 4.35 0.21 -17.15
C LEU A 165 3.29 -0.81 -17.53
N GLN A 166 2.80 -0.73 -18.75
CA GLN A 166 1.93 -1.73 -19.38
C GLN A 166 2.77 -2.60 -20.31
N LEU A 167 2.89 -3.87 -19.97
CA LEU A 167 3.52 -4.84 -20.85
C LEU A 167 2.56 -5.25 -21.97
N SER A 168 3.03 -5.24 -23.20
CA SER A 168 2.28 -5.65 -24.38
C SER A 168 3.21 -6.32 -25.39
N ARG A 169 2.67 -7.22 -26.22
CA ARG A 169 3.40 -7.85 -27.34
C ARG A 169 3.66 -6.86 -28.48
N ASP A 170 2.79 -5.86 -28.61
CA ASP A 170 2.86 -4.84 -29.67
C ASP A 170 3.70 -3.61 -29.25
N GLY A 171 4.48 -3.75 -28.18
CA GLY A 171 5.28 -2.68 -27.58
C GLY A 171 4.81 -2.31 -26.19
N HIS A 172 5.75 -2.15 -25.27
CA HIS A 172 5.47 -1.71 -23.90
C HIS A 172 5.11 -0.24 -23.88
N ILE A 173 4.22 0.14 -22.96
CA ILE A 173 3.83 1.54 -22.76
C ILE A 173 4.25 1.94 -21.35
N ARG A 174 5.06 2.98 -21.23
CA ARG A 174 5.50 3.50 -19.96
C ARG A 174 5.19 4.99 -19.84
N ALA A 175 4.67 5.39 -18.70
CA ALA A 175 4.38 6.79 -18.40
C ALA A 175 4.81 7.12 -16.97
N SER A 176 5.28 8.36 -16.78
CA SER A 176 5.66 8.89 -15.47
C SER A 176 4.84 10.14 -15.20
N PHE A 177 4.35 10.27 -13.96
CA PHE A 177 3.51 11.38 -13.52
C PHE A 177 4.03 11.94 -12.20
N SER A 178 3.92 13.26 -12.04
CA SER A 178 4.12 13.97 -10.78
C SER A 178 2.80 14.55 -10.30
N LYS A 179 2.54 14.51 -9.01
CA LYS A 179 1.34 15.10 -8.42
C LYS A 179 1.54 16.61 -8.31
N ILE A 180 0.67 17.39 -8.94
CA ILE A 180 0.68 18.83 -8.91
C ILE A 180 -0.68 19.32 -8.44
N ASN A 181 -0.73 20.01 -7.30
CA ASN A 181 -1.98 20.42 -6.65
C ASN A 181 -2.92 19.20 -6.46
N ASN A 182 -4.09 19.23 -7.11
CA ASN A 182 -5.09 18.15 -7.04
C ASN A 182 -5.08 17.24 -8.28
N GLY A 183 -4.10 17.38 -9.17
CA GLY A 183 -4.00 16.65 -10.44
C GLY A 183 -2.70 15.86 -10.61
N TRP A 184 -2.54 15.28 -11.79
CA TRP A 184 -1.36 14.55 -12.22
C TRP A 184 -0.89 15.11 -13.56
N GLU A 185 0.37 15.52 -13.62
CA GLU A 185 1.02 15.90 -14.87
C GLU A 185 2.13 14.90 -15.18
N GLY A 186 2.31 14.57 -16.45
CA GLY A 186 3.28 13.53 -16.80
C GLY A 186 3.63 13.50 -18.28
N SER A 187 4.37 12.45 -18.63
CA SER A 187 4.80 12.18 -20.00
C SER A 187 4.92 10.66 -20.24
N PHE A 188 4.79 10.26 -21.50
CA PHE A 188 5.28 8.95 -21.90
C PHE A 188 6.81 8.95 -21.86
N ILE A 189 7.37 7.84 -21.42
CA ILE A 189 8.82 7.64 -21.34
C ILE A 189 9.17 6.29 -21.98
N VAL A 190 10.43 6.15 -22.37
CA VAL A 190 10.93 4.86 -22.92
C VAL A 190 10.78 3.76 -21.86
N PRO A 191 10.20 2.60 -22.21
CA PRO A 191 10.02 1.45 -21.31
C PRO A 191 11.30 0.89 -20.74
#